data_b3087b4c81e554cb6ffc0c71c4c903c0
#
_entry.id   b3087b4c81e554cb6ffc0c71c4c903c0
#
_cell.length_a   1.000
_cell.length_b   1.000
_cell.length_c   1.000
_cell.angle_alpha   90.00
_cell.angle_beta   90.00
_cell.angle_gamma   90.00
#
_symmetry.space_group_name_H-M   'P 1'
#
loop_
_entity.id
_entity.type
_entity.pdbx_description
1 polymer ?
#
loop_
_entity_poly.entity_id
_entity_poly.type
_entity_poly.pdbx_seq_one_letter_code
_entity_poly.pdbx_strand_id
1 'polypeptide(L)'
;MRTIFLCLFVLALTTACDKDKPETPKAQLQVDIQPVFGGQTFYMDSIYTTQEGYKVKFTELKCYFTLFGNGNTSLHEAALLDYRETGSLLFKKEEDYTKFPSLSAVLGVDSSLNHLDPSAFPNESPLNISNAGPMHWGWSTGYIFMNIEGKVDTIPDASTNTNVSFSFHIGTDTYLQGLQFNNINWAD
;
A
#
# COMPACT_ATOMS: atom_id res chain seq x y z
N MET A 1 -55.42 10.30 67.22
CA MET A 1 -54.13 10.82 66.85
C MET A 1 -53.39 9.67 66.14
N ARG A 2 -53.20 9.79 64.81
CA ARG A 2 -52.55 8.76 63.97
C ARG A 2 -51.20 9.35 63.49
N THR A 3 -50.11 8.80 64.02
CA THR A 3 -48.76 9.24 63.67
C THR A 3 -48.32 8.53 62.38
N ILE A 4 -48.07 9.30 61.33
CA ILE A 4 -47.50 8.79 60.04
C ILE A 4 -46.03 8.83 60.17
N PHE A 5 -45.33 7.67 60.06
CA PHE A 5 -43.92 7.57 59.94
C PHE A 5 -43.52 7.66 58.45
N LEU A 6 -42.84 8.72 58.11
CA LEU A 6 -42.28 8.93 56.74
C LEU A 6 -40.90 8.28 56.68
N CYS A 7 -40.81 7.12 56.04
CA CYS A 7 -39.51 6.51 55.73
C CYS A 7 -38.87 7.19 54.50
N LEU A 8 -37.81 7.94 54.75
CA LEU A 8 -37.01 8.54 53.71
C LEU A 8 -36.05 7.45 53.13
N PHE A 9 -36.33 7.00 51.91
CA PHE A 9 -35.47 6.05 51.18
C PHE A 9 -34.37 6.84 50.45
N VAL A 10 -33.15 6.84 50.99
CA VAL A 10 -31.98 7.45 50.33
C VAL A 10 -31.47 6.47 49.28
N LEU A 11 -31.76 6.77 48.01
CA LEU A 11 -31.20 6.01 46.88
C LEU A 11 -29.74 6.44 46.65
N ALA A 12 -28.78 5.66 47.12
CA ALA A 12 -27.38 5.88 46.83
C ALA A 12 -27.13 5.51 45.33
N LEU A 13 -27.01 6.52 44.48
CA LEU A 13 -26.49 6.36 43.12
C LEU A 13 -24.99 6.07 43.20
N THR A 14 -24.61 4.79 43.10
CA THR A 14 -23.22 4.41 42.82
C THR A 14 -22.94 4.75 41.37
N THR A 15 -22.26 5.85 41.09
CA THR A 15 -21.61 6.08 39.84
C THR A 15 -20.46 5.07 39.74
N ALA A 16 -20.68 3.97 39.00
CA ALA A 16 -19.59 3.11 38.56
C ALA A 16 -18.70 3.95 37.63
N CYS A 17 -17.57 4.40 38.13
CA CYS A 17 -16.48 4.83 37.25
C CYS A 17 -16.10 3.61 36.41
N ASP A 18 -16.44 3.62 35.15
CA ASP A 18 -15.79 2.77 34.15
C ASP A 18 -14.29 3.10 34.24
N LYS A 19 -13.48 2.16 34.72
CA LYS A 19 -12.03 2.30 34.69
C LYS A 19 -11.67 2.39 33.23
N ASP A 20 -11.15 3.54 32.84
CA ASP A 20 -10.62 3.80 31.52
C ASP A 20 -9.81 2.58 31.08
N LYS A 21 -10.26 1.88 30.05
CA LYS A 21 -9.42 0.88 29.39
C LYS A 21 -8.16 1.60 28.98
N PRO A 22 -6.96 1.05 29.25
CA PRO A 22 -5.75 1.67 28.80
C PRO A 22 -5.88 1.94 27.29
N GLU A 23 -5.73 3.19 26.90
CA GLU A 23 -5.74 3.56 25.49
C GLU A 23 -4.61 2.78 24.79
N THR A 24 -4.96 2.08 23.72
CA THR A 24 -3.99 1.38 22.90
C THR A 24 -3.08 2.42 22.24
N PRO A 25 -1.75 2.27 22.30
CA PRO A 25 -0.83 3.24 21.69
C PRO A 25 -1.07 3.28 20.17
N LYS A 26 -1.61 4.40 19.68
CA LYS A 26 -1.78 4.64 18.25
C LYS A 26 -0.65 5.53 17.75
N ALA A 27 -0.16 5.22 16.56
CA ALA A 27 0.82 6.03 15.85
C ALA A 27 0.44 6.11 14.37
N GLN A 28 0.94 7.14 13.68
CA GLN A 28 0.84 7.20 12.24
C GLN A 28 1.89 6.28 11.62
N LEU A 29 1.46 5.12 11.13
CA LEU A 29 2.29 4.20 10.39
C LEU A 29 2.46 4.72 8.96
N GLN A 30 3.69 4.74 8.46
CA GLN A 30 4.01 5.12 7.10
C GLN A 30 4.76 3.98 6.42
N VAL A 31 4.37 3.65 5.20
CA VAL A 31 5.06 2.67 4.34
C VAL A 31 5.58 3.39 3.12
N ASP A 32 6.88 3.27 2.90
CA ASP A 32 7.59 3.81 1.75
C ASP A 32 8.24 2.68 0.95
N ILE A 33 8.21 2.83 -0.37
CA ILE A 33 8.91 1.94 -1.31
C ILE A 33 9.93 2.77 -2.07
N GLN A 34 11.20 2.47 -1.85
CA GLN A 34 12.29 3.14 -2.55
C GLN A 34 12.85 2.24 -3.65
N PRO A 35 12.52 2.47 -4.92
CA PRO A 35 13.13 1.75 -6.03
C PRO A 35 14.63 2.01 -6.11
N VAL A 36 15.35 1.03 -6.61
CA VAL A 36 16.78 1.13 -6.88
C VAL A 36 17.11 0.57 -8.27
N PHE A 37 18.11 1.12 -8.92
CA PHE A 37 18.64 0.61 -10.17
C PHE A 37 20.14 0.34 -10.02
N GLY A 38 20.56 -0.92 -10.16
CA GLY A 38 21.96 -1.30 -9.98
C GLY A 38 22.55 -0.94 -8.62
N GLY A 39 21.71 -0.94 -7.55
CA GLY A 39 22.11 -0.57 -6.19
C GLY A 39 22.13 0.94 -5.91
N GLN A 40 21.80 1.77 -6.90
CA GLN A 40 21.70 3.22 -6.74
C GLN A 40 20.22 3.62 -6.55
N THR A 41 19.97 4.70 -5.80
CA THR A 41 18.63 5.29 -5.68
C THR A 41 18.08 5.60 -7.07
N PHE A 42 16.87 5.13 -7.31
CA PHE A 42 16.19 5.34 -8.57
C PHE A 42 15.52 6.72 -8.61
N TYR A 43 15.65 7.40 -9.74
CA TYR A 43 14.94 8.65 -10.04
C TYR A 43 14.30 8.56 -11.42
N MET A 44 13.06 9.03 -11.52
CA MET A 44 12.36 9.13 -12.80
C MET A 44 13.14 10.05 -13.75
N ASP A 45 13.05 9.76 -15.05
CA ASP A 45 13.67 10.50 -16.13
C ASP A 45 15.21 10.59 -16.11
N SER A 46 15.86 9.98 -15.12
CA SER A 46 17.32 9.85 -15.10
C SER A 46 17.78 8.79 -16.09
N ILE A 47 18.97 8.99 -16.65
CA ILE A 47 19.59 8.02 -17.55
C ILE A 47 20.46 7.07 -16.75
N TYR A 48 20.17 5.78 -16.88
CA TYR A 48 20.93 4.70 -16.29
C TYR A 48 21.70 3.92 -17.37
N THR A 49 22.69 3.17 -16.96
CA THR A 49 23.42 2.27 -17.86
C THR A 49 23.20 0.83 -17.39
N THR A 50 22.71 -0.02 -18.27
CA THR A 50 22.59 -1.46 -17.98
C THR A 50 23.97 -2.12 -17.90
N GLN A 51 24.03 -3.37 -17.44
CA GLN A 51 25.27 -4.14 -17.40
C GLN A 51 25.86 -4.35 -18.79
N GLU A 52 25.02 -4.43 -19.82
CA GLU A 52 25.39 -4.59 -21.22
C GLU A 52 25.80 -3.27 -21.90
N GLY A 53 25.72 -2.14 -21.18
CA GLY A 53 26.12 -0.82 -21.67
C GLY A 53 25.01 0.03 -22.31
N TYR A 54 23.78 -0.48 -22.40
CA TYR A 54 22.65 0.29 -22.96
C TYR A 54 22.24 1.43 -22.01
N LYS A 55 21.90 2.57 -22.58
CA LYS A 55 21.30 3.69 -21.84
C LYS A 55 19.79 3.48 -21.74
N VAL A 56 19.26 3.61 -20.53
CA VAL A 56 17.82 3.46 -20.25
C VAL A 56 17.32 4.61 -19.41
N LYS A 57 16.12 5.06 -19.71
CA LYS A 57 15.40 6.08 -18.96
C LYS A 57 13.98 5.60 -18.70
N PHE A 58 13.55 5.63 -17.44
CA PHE A 58 12.20 5.23 -17.04
C PHE A 58 11.29 6.46 -17.00
N THR A 59 10.11 6.33 -17.59
CA THR A 59 9.10 7.39 -17.66
C THR A 59 7.85 7.07 -16.87
N GLU A 60 7.64 5.80 -16.51
CA GLU A 60 6.52 5.33 -15.70
C GLU A 60 6.99 4.20 -14.77
N LEU A 61 6.56 4.24 -13.52
CA LEU A 61 6.71 3.16 -12.57
C LEU A 61 5.52 3.16 -11.63
N LYS A 62 4.62 2.20 -11.82
CA LYS A 62 3.45 1.98 -10.96
C LYS A 62 3.39 0.53 -10.53
N CYS A 63 3.07 0.30 -9.26
CA CYS A 63 2.94 -1.05 -8.72
C CYS A 63 1.80 -1.10 -7.70
N TYR A 64 0.94 -2.11 -7.80
CA TYR A 64 0.02 -2.44 -6.73
C TYR A 64 0.69 -3.25 -5.63
N PHE A 65 0.28 -2.96 -4.41
CA PHE A 65 0.56 -3.77 -3.23
C PHE A 65 -0.75 -3.99 -2.48
N THR A 66 -1.03 -5.24 -2.10
CA THR A 66 -2.28 -5.60 -1.44
C THR A 66 -2.05 -6.41 -0.18
N LEU A 67 -3.11 -6.53 0.64
CA LEU A 67 -3.19 -7.38 1.83
C LEU A 67 -2.06 -7.13 2.85
N PHE A 68 -1.78 -5.86 3.14
CA PHE A 68 -0.87 -5.54 4.24
C PHE A 68 -1.45 -5.98 5.57
N GLY A 69 -0.69 -6.76 6.33
CA GLY A 69 -1.15 -7.23 7.63
C GLY A 69 -0.14 -8.08 8.39
N ASN A 70 -0.56 -8.55 9.55
CA ASN A 70 0.17 -9.50 10.38
C ASN A 70 -0.76 -10.64 10.76
N GLY A 71 -0.64 -11.78 10.08
CA GLY A 71 -1.56 -12.91 10.24
C GLY A 71 -3.01 -12.51 9.98
N ASN A 72 -3.87 -12.60 11.01
CA ASN A 72 -5.29 -12.26 10.89
C ASN A 72 -5.60 -10.76 11.10
N THR A 73 -4.58 -9.95 11.36
CA THR A 73 -4.74 -8.51 11.59
C THR A 73 -4.42 -7.75 10.32
N SER A 74 -5.45 -7.18 9.68
CA SER A 74 -5.29 -6.35 8.48
C SER A 74 -4.81 -4.95 8.85
N LEU A 75 -3.79 -4.46 8.15
CA LEU A 75 -3.35 -3.07 8.22
C LEU A 75 -3.96 -2.24 7.09
N HIS A 76 -3.80 -2.67 5.84
CA HIS A 76 -4.26 -1.95 4.66
C HIS A 76 -4.58 -2.92 3.52
N GLU A 77 -5.71 -2.72 2.85
CA GLU A 77 -6.17 -3.67 1.83
C GLU A 77 -5.39 -3.54 0.52
N ALA A 78 -5.29 -2.34 0.00
CA ALA A 78 -4.64 -2.09 -1.29
C ALA A 78 -4.01 -0.69 -1.35
N ALA A 79 -2.84 -0.60 -1.97
CA ALA A 79 -2.16 0.65 -2.27
C ALA A 79 -1.56 0.60 -3.67
N LEU A 80 -1.55 1.74 -4.36
CA LEU A 80 -0.90 1.92 -5.64
C LEU A 80 0.30 2.85 -5.46
N LEU A 81 1.50 2.35 -5.67
CA LEU A 81 2.67 3.19 -5.85
C LEU A 81 2.59 3.81 -7.25
N ASP A 82 2.38 5.09 -7.33
CA ASP A 82 2.66 5.90 -8.51
C ASP A 82 3.92 6.71 -8.24
N TYR A 83 5.08 6.14 -8.60
CA TYR A 83 6.36 6.70 -8.19
C TYR A 83 6.62 8.10 -8.77
N ARG A 84 5.99 8.43 -9.91
CA ARG A 84 6.07 9.77 -10.51
C ARG A 84 5.32 10.80 -9.68
N GLU A 85 4.12 10.46 -9.20
CA GLU A 85 3.22 11.39 -8.53
C GLU A 85 3.48 11.47 -7.01
N THR A 86 3.77 10.33 -6.38
CA THR A 86 3.88 10.23 -4.91
C THR A 86 5.29 9.99 -4.39
N GLY A 87 6.27 9.80 -5.28
CA GLY A 87 7.61 9.38 -4.89
C GLY A 87 7.58 8.01 -4.21
N SER A 88 8.32 7.86 -3.13
CA SER A 88 8.41 6.60 -2.37
C SER A 88 7.19 6.32 -1.50
N LEU A 89 6.36 7.31 -1.19
CA LEU A 89 5.25 7.15 -0.26
C LEU A 89 4.18 6.22 -0.85
N LEU A 90 3.93 5.11 -0.17
CA LEU A 90 2.88 4.18 -0.54
C LEU A 90 1.55 4.48 0.17
N PHE A 91 1.57 4.54 1.50
CA PHE A 91 0.41 4.98 2.29
C PHE A 91 0.81 5.41 3.71
N LYS A 92 -0.13 6.10 4.37
CA LYS A 92 -0.10 6.41 5.80
C LYS A 92 -1.39 5.93 6.44
N LYS A 93 -1.29 5.42 7.67
CA LYS A 93 -2.45 4.98 8.45
C LYS A 93 -2.20 5.14 9.94
N GLU A 94 -3.19 5.67 10.66
CA GLU A 94 -3.18 5.68 12.12
C GLU A 94 -3.66 4.31 12.64
N GLU A 95 -2.80 3.60 13.36
CA GLU A 95 -3.11 2.28 13.89
C GLU A 95 -2.25 1.97 15.14
N ASP A 96 -2.64 0.95 15.89
CA ASP A 96 -1.86 0.39 16.97
C ASP A 96 -0.66 -0.40 16.39
N TYR A 97 0.51 0.22 16.42
CA TYR A 97 1.72 -0.36 15.85
C TYR A 97 2.18 -1.64 16.54
N THR A 98 1.78 -1.87 17.80
CA THR A 98 2.17 -3.07 18.56
C THR A 98 1.58 -4.35 17.96
N LYS A 99 0.54 -4.23 17.14
CA LYS A 99 -0.04 -5.35 16.39
C LYS A 99 0.82 -5.82 15.22
N PHE A 100 1.81 -5.02 14.80
CA PHE A 100 2.60 -5.25 13.60
C PHE A 100 4.11 -5.40 13.87
N PRO A 101 4.54 -6.36 14.73
CA PRO A 101 5.96 -6.69 14.90
C PRO A 101 6.56 -7.32 13.63
N SER A 102 5.70 -7.81 12.76
CA SER A 102 6.01 -8.23 11.39
C SER A 102 4.90 -7.77 10.45
N LEU A 103 5.18 -7.70 9.17
CA LEU A 103 4.24 -7.30 8.15
C LEU A 103 4.37 -8.22 6.94
N SER A 104 3.24 -8.67 6.43
CA SER A 104 3.15 -9.33 5.12
C SER A 104 2.39 -8.44 4.15
N ALA A 105 2.66 -8.62 2.87
CA ALA A 105 1.93 -7.99 1.77
C ALA A 105 2.06 -8.85 0.52
N VAL A 106 1.31 -8.51 -0.51
CA VAL A 106 1.44 -9.08 -1.85
C VAL A 106 1.83 -7.97 -2.82
N LEU A 107 2.91 -8.12 -3.56
CA LEU A 107 3.18 -7.30 -4.74
C LEU A 107 2.28 -7.79 -5.86
N GLY A 108 1.41 -6.93 -6.33
CA GLY A 108 0.31 -7.20 -7.23
C GLY A 108 -1.04 -7.03 -6.57
N VAL A 109 -2.11 -7.40 -7.27
CA VAL A 109 -3.46 -7.47 -6.74
C VAL A 109 -3.79 -8.92 -6.46
N ASP A 110 -3.92 -9.26 -5.16
CA ASP A 110 -4.21 -10.63 -4.74
C ASP A 110 -5.43 -11.21 -5.47
N SER A 111 -5.41 -12.51 -5.77
CA SER A 111 -6.45 -13.17 -6.56
C SER A 111 -7.85 -13.01 -5.98
N SER A 112 -7.96 -12.88 -4.66
CA SER A 112 -9.24 -12.62 -3.99
C SER A 112 -9.83 -11.23 -4.29
N LEU A 113 -9.00 -10.28 -4.75
CA LEU A 113 -9.38 -8.92 -5.13
C LEU A 113 -9.35 -8.71 -6.64
N ASN A 114 -8.41 -9.36 -7.35
CA ASN A 114 -8.16 -9.15 -8.78
C ASN A 114 -9.35 -9.46 -9.69
N HIS A 115 -10.21 -10.39 -9.27
CA HIS A 115 -11.35 -10.86 -10.07
C HIS A 115 -12.70 -10.30 -9.58
N LEU A 116 -12.69 -9.38 -8.61
CA LEU A 116 -13.90 -8.69 -8.17
C LEU A 116 -14.30 -7.59 -9.15
N ASP A 117 -15.56 -7.18 -9.07
CA ASP A 117 -16.05 -6.01 -9.82
C ASP A 117 -15.32 -4.75 -9.35
N PRO A 118 -14.51 -4.08 -10.19
CA PRO A 118 -13.77 -2.90 -9.80
C PRO A 118 -14.67 -1.71 -9.43
N SER A 119 -15.95 -1.70 -9.86
CA SER A 119 -16.90 -0.66 -9.46
C SER A 119 -17.48 -0.88 -8.04
N ALA A 120 -17.29 -2.07 -7.47
CA ALA A 120 -17.76 -2.40 -6.14
C ALA A 120 -16.79 -1.97 -5.02
N PHE A 121 -15.55 -1.65 -5.34
CA PHE A 121 -14.61 -1.13 -4.36
C PHE A 121 -15.01 0.28 -3.89
N PRO A 122 -14.71 0.67 -2.63
CA PRO A 122 -14.91 2.03 -2.15
C PRO A 122 -14.29 3.08 -3.07
N ASN A 123 -14.90 4.25 -3.18
CA ASN A 123 -14.44 5.30 -4.09
C ASN A 123 -13.00 5.78 -3.83
N GLU A 124 -12.51 5.66 -2.59
CA GLU A 124 -11.15 5.99 -2.17
C GLU A 124 -10.14 4.86 -2.44
N SER A 125 -10.61 3.65 -2.75
CA SER A 125 -9.74 2.52 -3.03
C SER A 125 -8.99 2.71 -4.35
N PRO A 126 -7.67 2.41 -4.41
CA PRO A 126 -6.94 2.41 -5.67
C PRO A 126 -7.40 1.30 -6.63
N LEU A 127 -8.19 0.34 -6.13
CA LEU A 127 -8.80 -0.72 -6.96
C LEU A 127 -10.14 -0.31 -7.55
N ASN A 128 -10.76 0.81 -7.11
CA ASN A 128 -11.97 1.30 -7.75
C ASN A 128 -11.66 1.70 -9.20
N ILE A 129 -12.54 1.36 -10.13
CA ILE A 129 -12.36 1.62 -11.56
C ILE A 129 -12.08 3.10 -11.87
N SER A 130 -12.63 4.02 -11.06
CA SER A 130 -12.40 5.46 -11.21
C SER A 130 -10.95 5.88 -10.88
N ASN A 131 -10.25 5.11 -10.06
CA ASN A 131 -8.88 5.38 -9.61
C ASN A 131 -7.85 4.49 -10.33
N ALA A 132 -8.24 3.27 -10.68
CA ALA A 132 -7.35 2.32 -11.35
C ALA A 132 -6.85 2.83 -12.72
N GLY A 133 -7.69 3.58 -13.45
CA GLY A 133 -7.32 4.15 -14.74
C GLY A 133 -6.72 3.12 -15.70
N PRO A 134 -5.51 3.39 -16.26
CA PRO A 134 -4.86 2.47 -17.19
C PRO A 134 -4.29 1.21 -16.50
N MET A 135 -4.33 1.13 -15.16
CA MET A 135 -3.86 -0.03 -14.41
C MET A 135 -4.89 -1.17 -14.32
N HIS A 136 -5.96 -1.11 -15.11
CA HIS A 136 -6.96 -2.18 -15.23
C HIS A 136 -7.21 -2.51 -16.70
N TRP A 137 -6.93 -3.77 -17.11
CA TRP A 137 -7.10 -4.19 -18.51
C TRP A 137 -8.55 -4.44 -18.91
N GLY A 138 -9.41 -4.80 -17.96
CA GLY A 138 -10.81 -5.17 -18.17
C GLY A 138 -11.25 -6.32 -17.29
N TRP A 139 -12.55 -6.62 -17.31
CA TRP A 139 -13.22 -7.54 -16.40
C TRP A 139 -12.66 -8.98 -16.39
N SER A 140 -12.17 -9.47 -17.53
CA SER A 140 -11.67 -10.85 -17.64
C SER A 140 -10.20 -10.99 -17.29
N THR A 141 -9.42 -9.92 -17.34
CA THR A 141 -7.96 -9.94 -17.20
C THR A 141 -7.52 -9.34 -15.86
N GLY A 142 -8.35 -8.47 -15.28
CA GLY A 142 -8.08 -7.82 -14.00
C GLY A 142 -7.08 -6.68 -14.11
N TYR A 143 -6.32 -6.48 -13.05
CA TYR A 143 -5.40 -5.35 -12.89
C TYR A 143 -4.02 -5.61 -13.51
N ILE A 144 -3.36 -4.54 -13.95
CA ILE A 144 -1.92 -4.51 -14.19
C ILE A 144 -1.25 -4.38 -12.84
N PHE A 145 -0.48 -5.38 -12.42
CA PHE A 145 0.17 -5.39 -11.11
C PHE A 145 1.38 -4.46 -11.05
N MET A 146 2.09 -4.38 -12.18
CA MET A 146 3.24 -3.51 -12.33
C MET A 146 3.26 -2.95 -13.77
N ASN A 147 3.34 -1.63 -13.87
CA ASN A 147 3.57 -0.90 -15.11
C ASN A 147 4.94 -0.23 -15.05
N ILE A 148 5.82 -0.61 -15.97
CA ILE A 148 7.15 -0.02 -16.13
C ILE A 148 7.31 0.40 -17.57
N GLU A 149 7.45 1.70 -17.80
CA GLU A 149 7.64 2.24 -19.15
C GLU A 149 8.89 3.11 -19.19
N GLY A 150 9.43 3.24 -20.39
CA GLY A 150 10.62 4.05 -20.58
C GLY A 150 11.10 4.09 -22.00
N LYS A 151 12.34 4.52 -22.10
CA LYS A 151 13.07 4.57 -23.39
C LYS A 151 14.45 3.99 -23.22
N VAL A 152 14.94 3.34 -24.25
CA VAL A 152 16.27 2.72 -24.29
C VAL A 152 16.99 3.17 -25.55
N ASP A 153 18.30 3.34 -25.43
CA ASP A 153 19.20 3.37 -26.58
C ASP A 153 19.59 1.93 -26.91
N THR A 154 19.31 1.50 -28.12
CA THR A 154 19.60 0.13 -28.57
C THR A 154 21.04 -0.05 -29.06
N ILE A 155 21.83 1.01 -29.07
CA ILE A 155 23.25 1.01 -29.45
C ILE A 155 24.10 1.27 -28.20
N PRO A 156 24.86 0.29 -27.70
CA PRO A 156 25.68 0.46 -26.50
C PRO A 156 26.91 1.31 -26.81
N ASP A 157 26.76 2.59 -26.89
CA ASP A 157 27.83 3.57 -27.14
C ASP A 157 27.87 4.65 -26.05
N ALA A 158 28.65 5.69 -26.28
CA ALA A 158 28.74 6.82 -25.35
C ALA A 158 27.56 7.82 -25.49
N SER A 159 26.61 7.59 -26.39
CA SER A 159 25.45 8.47 -26.55
C SER A 159 24.51 8.36 -25.36
N THR A 160 23.67 9.37 -25.18
CA THR A 160 22.59 9.36 -24.20
C THR A 160 21.21 9.41 -24.87
N ASN A 161 21.17 9.01 -26.15
CA ASN A 161 19.98 9.10 -26.99
C ASN A 161 19.04 7.90 -26.74
N THR A 162 18.18 8.00 -25.75
CA THR A 162 17.15 6.99 -25.45
C THR A 162 15.92 7.24 -26.33
N ASN A 163 15.85 6.63 -27.50
CA ASN A 163 14.84 6.91 -28.53
C ASN A 163 13.84 5.77 -28.78
N VAL A 164 14.12 4.55 -28.33
CA VAL A 164 13.23 3.41 -28.50
C VAL A 164 12.41 3.23 -27.22
N SER A 165 11.07 3.32 -27.33
CA SER A 165 10.17 3.11 -26.18
C SER A 165 10.05 1.63 -25.85
N PHE A 166 9.92 1.35 -24.55
CA PHE A 166 9.52 0.04 -24.03
C PHE A 166 8.39 0.19 -23.01
N SER A 167 7.58 -0.86 -22.87
CA SER A 167 6.49 -0.93 -21.92
C SER A 167 6.38 -2.37 -21.41
N PHE A 168 6.40 -2.54 -20.08
CA PHE A 168 6.18 -3.81 -19.40
C PHE A 168 4.94 -3.68 -18.53
N HIS A 169 3.86 -4.33 -18.95
CA HIS A 169 2.64 -4.47 -18.19
C HIS A 169 2.56 -5.88 -17.64
N ILE A 170 2.85 -6.04 -16.38
CA ILE A 170 2.86 -7.32 -15.68
C ILE A 170 1.57 -7.44 -14.89
N GLY A 171 0.86 -8.52 -15.06
CA GLY A 171 -0.41 -8.82 -14.37
C GLY A 171 -0.66 -10.31 -14.37
N THR A 172 -1.83 -10.72 -13.95
CA THR A 172 -2.30 -12.09 -13.71
C THR A 172 -1.72 -12.76 -12.46
N ASP A 173 -2.51 -13.62 -11.85
CA ASP A 173 -2.23 -14.25 -10.56
C ASP A 173 -0.90 -15.02 -10.52
N THR A 174 -0.41 -15.48 -11.69
CA THR A 174 0.87 -16.21 -11.81
C THR A 174 2.07 -15.35 -11.39
N TYR A 175 1.96 -14.02 -11.48
CA TYR A 175 3.04 -13.08 -11.18
C TYR A 175 2.92 -12.41 -9.81
N LEU A 176 1.99 -12.87 -8.97
CA LEU A 176 1.90 -12.43 -7.59
C LEU A 176 3.16 -12.79 -6.80
N GLN A 177 3.65 -11.86 -5.99
CA GLN A 177 4.80 -12.09 -5.12
C GLN A 177 4.44 -11.79 -3.68
N GLY A 178 4.50 -12.81 -2.82
CA GLY A 178 4.36 -12.62 -1.38
C GLY A 178 5.58 -11.90 -0.80
N LEU A 179 5.32 -10.91 0.02
CA LEU A 179 6.34 -10.15 0.74
C LEU A 179 6.20 -10.42 2.24
N GLN A 180 7.35 -10.54 2.92
CA GLN A 180 7.39 -10.75 4.37
C GLN A 180 8.49 -9.91 4.99
N PHE A 181 8.11 -9.08 5.96
CA PHE A 181 9.01 -8.23 6.74
C PHE A 181 8.93 -8.66 8.20
N ASN A 182 10.05 -9.11 8.76
CA ASN A 182 10.14 -9.57 10.13
C ASN A 182 10.95 -8.59 10.96
N ASN A 183 10.72 -8.60 12.28
CA ASN A 183 11.45 -7.76 13.25
C ASN A 183 11.40 -6.26 12.90
N ILE A 184 10.18 -5.78 12.62
CA ILE A 184 9.97 -4.35 12.33
C ILE A 184 10.20 -3.57 13.62
N ASN A 185 11.11 -2.60 13.56
CA ASN A 185 11.28 -1.59 14.60
C ASN A 185 10.55 -0.33 14.14
N TRP A 186 9.45 -0.04 14.81
CA TRP A 186 8.77 1.23 14.62
C TRP A 186 9.58 2.31 15.32
N ALA A 187 10.06 3.30 14.58
CA ALA A 187 10.73 4.47 15.15
C ALA A 187 9.68 5.42 15.72
N ASP A 188 9.97 5.99 16.89
CA ASP A 188 9.17 7.03 17.53
C ASP A 188 9.26 8.36 16.76
#